data_89576d225d761c11b5bea8ff88e2def4
#
_entry.id   89576d225d761c11b5bea8ff88e2def4
#
_cell.length_a   1.000
_cell.length_b   1.000
_cell.length_c   1.000
_cell.angle_alpha   90.00
_cell.angle_beta   90.00
_cell.angle_gamma   90.00
#
_symmetry.space_group_name_H-M   'P 1'
#
loop_
_entity.id
_entity.type
_entity.pdbx_description
1 polymer ?
#
loop_
_entity_poly.entity_id
_entity_poly.type
_entity_poly.pdbx_seq_one_letter_code
_entity_poly.pdbx_strand_id
1 'polypeptide(L)' 'MTELKTKIVEFRREQNITQVDLADKVGVQRETIVRLERGQYNPSLKLAYDISKVFGVLIEDLFQFVEIEDE' A
#
# COMPACT_ATOMS: atom_id res chain seq x y z
N MET A 1 15.14 11.71 -7.93
CA MET A 1 13.93 10.97 -8.28
C MET A 1 13.58 10.02 -7.16
N THR A 2 12.33 9.93 -6.77
CA THR A 2 11.91 9.03 -5.70
C THR A 2 11.10 7.86 -6.25
N GLU A 3 11.18 6.74 -5.58
CA GLU A 3 10.41 5.54 -5.91
C GLU A 3 9.61 5.12 -4.68
N LEU A 4 8.35 4.76 -4.90
CA LEU A 4 7.49 4.28 -3.82
C LEU A 4 7.74 2.79 -3.60
N LYS A 5 8.04 2.44 -2.35
CA LYS A 5 8.14 1.06 -1.88
C LYS A 5 7.00 0.81 -0.90
N THR A 6 6.38 -0.35 -0.97
CA THR A 6 5.29 -0.67 -0.05
C THR A 6 5.53 -2.02 0.63
N LYS A 7 4.91 -2.18 1.82
CA LYS A 7 4.90 -3.44 2.55
C LYS A 7 3.50 -4.02 2.66
N ILE A 8 2.61 -3.62 1.76
CA ILE A 8 1.22 -4.08 1.80
C ILE A 8 1.13 -5.61 1.69
N VAL A 9 1.93 -6.20 0.78
CA VAL A 9 1.92 -7.65 0.59
C VAL A 9 2.31 -8.38 1.87
N GLU A 10 3.34 -7.91 2.57
CA GLU A 10 3.81 -8.53 3.81
C GLU A 10 2.74 -8.50 4.87
N PHE A 11 2.13 -7.34 5.11
CA PHE A 11 1.06 -7.23 6.13
C PHE A 11 -0.18 -8.03 5.75
N ARG A 12 -0.55 -8.05 4.46
CA ARG A 12 -1.68 -8.87 4.01
C ARG A 12 -1.44 -10.34 4.32
N ARG A 13 -0.25 -10.83 3.98
CA ARG A 13 0.09 -12.24 4.20
C ARG A 13 0.11 -12.61 5.68
N GLU A 14 0.65 -11.74 6.52
CA GLU A 14 0.65 -11.95 7.96
C GLU A 14 -0.76 -12.07 8.53
N GLN A 15 -1.70 -11.30 7.98
CA GLN A 15 -3.07 -11.23 8.50
C GLN A 15 -4.07 -12.04 7.69
N ASN A 16 -3.60 -12.79 6.69
CA ASN A 16 -4.45 -13.61 5.83
C ASN A 16 -5.55 -12.80 5.12
N ILE A 17 -5.20 -11.61 4.64
CA ILE A 17 -6.11 -10.73 3.91
C ILE A 17 -5.75 -10.80 2.42
N THR A 18 -6.73 -11.13 1.57
CA THR A 18 -6.51 -11.15 0.11
C THR A 18 -6.54 -9.74 -0.46
N GLN A 19 -6.09 -9.60 -1.71
CA GLN A 19 -6.18 -8.31 -2.41
C GLN A 19 -7.63 -7.85 -2.52
N VAL A 20 -8.55 -8.78 -2.81
CA VAL A 20 -9.98 -8.47 -2.90
C VAL A 20 -10.52 -8.01 -1.56
N ASP A 21 -10.17 -8.71 -0.49
CA ASP A 21 -10.61 -8.33 0.85
C ASP A 21 -10.14 -6.95 1.23
N LEU A 22 -8.88 -6.64 0.97
CA LEU A 22 -8.34 -5.32 1.27
C LEU A 22 -9.04 -4.24 0.45
N ALA A 23 -9.23 -4.49 -0.85
CA ALA A 23 -9.92 -3.56 -1.74
C ALA A 23 -11.33 -3.26 -1.23
N ASP A 24 -12.07 -4.28 -0.84
CA ASP A 24 -13.43 -4.13 -0.30
C ASP A 24 -13.43 -3.33 1.00
N LYS A 25 -12.46 -3.58 1.88
CA LYS A 25 -12.39 -2.89 3.18
C LYS A 25 -12.12 -1.39 3.04
N VAL A 26 -11.36 -1.00 2.02
CA VAL A 26 -11.01 0.41 1.83
C VAL A 26 -11.77 1.08 0.68
N GLY A 27 -12.70 0.35 0.06
CA GLY A 27 -13.62 0.94 -0.92
C GLY A 27 -13.00 1.25 -2.27
N VAL A 28 -12.03 0.45 -2.72
CA VAL A 28 -11.44 0.62 -4.05
C VAL A 28 -11.52 -0.70 -4.82
N GLN A 29 -11.17 -0.65 -6.09
CA GLN A 29 -11.12 -1.86 -6.92
C GLN A 29 -9.83 -2.63 -6.64
N ARG A 30 -9.88 -3.94 -6.84
CA ARG A 30 -8.70 -4.80 -6.66
C ARG A 30 -7.51 -4.31 -7.45
N GLU A 31 -7.72 -3.82 -8.67
CA GLU A 31 -6.65 -3.32 -9.54
C GLU A 31 -5.85 -2.19 -8.88
N THR A 32 -6.52 -1.34 -8.10
CA THR A 32 -5.85 -0.28 -7.35
C THR A 32 -4.87 -0.87 -6.34
N ILE A 33 -5.28 -1.93 -5.63
CA ILE A 33 -4.40 -2.61 -4.68
C ILE A 33 -3.21 -3.26 -5.42
N VAL A 34 -3.46 -3.90 -6.55
CA VAL A 34 -2.39 -4.51 -7.36
C VAL A 34 -1.34 -3.47 -7.73
N ARG A 35 -1.77 -2.30 -8.21
CA ARG A 35 -0.86 -1.22 -8.59
C ARG A 35 -0.11 -0.64 -7.40
N LEU A 36 -0.80 -0.48 -6.27
CA LEU A 36 -0.15 -0.02 -5.05
C LEU A 36 0.98 -0.96 -4.63
N GLU A 37 0.71 -2.26 -4.67
CA GLU A 37 1.69 -3.26 -4.26
C GLU A 37 2.92 -3.27 -5.16
N ARG A 38 2.76 -2.85 -6.41
CA ARG A 38 3.86 -2.74 -7.37
C ARG A 38 4.57 -1.40 -7.33
N GLY A 39 4.12 -0.48 -6.49
CA GLY A 39 4.67 0.87 -6.43
C GLY A 39 4.33 1.72 -7.65
N GLN A 40 3.30 1.35 -8.40
CA GLN A 40 2.90 2.02 -9.65
C GLN A 40 1.79 3.04 -9.46
N TYR A 41 1.39 3.28 -8.23
CA TYR A 41 0.26 4.16 -7.94
C TYR A 41 0.54 4.88 -6.63
N ASN A 42 0.47 6.22 -6.65
CA ASN A 42 0.61 7.01 -5.44
C ASN A 42 -0.76 7.13 -4.78
N PRO A 43 -0.96 6.54 -3.61
CA PRO A 43 -2.27 6.59 -2.96
C PRO A 43 -2.58 8.00 -2.47
N SER A 44 -3.87 8.34 -2.42
CA SER A 44 -4.29 9.53 -1.70
C SER A 44 -3.96 9.33 -0.22
N LEU A 45 -3.87 10.44 0.51
CA LEU A 45 -3.65 10.35 1.96
C LEU A 45 -4.75 9.53 2.64
N LYS A 46 -6.01 9.71 2.20
CA LYS A 46 -7.12 8.97 2.75
C LYS A 46 -6.97 7.46 2.52
N LEU A 47 -6.62 7.06 1.30
CA LEU A 47 -6.45 5.64 1.00
C LEU A 47 -5.31 5.04 1.82
N ALA A 48 -4.18 5.74 1.91
CA ALA A 48 -3.05 5.29 2.72
C ALA A 48 -3.46 5.14 4.19
N TYR A 49 -4.20 6.10 4.72
CA TYR A 49 -4.70 6.05 6.10
C TYR A 49 -5.64 4.86 6.31
N ASP A 50 -6.60 4.67 5.40
CA ASP A 50 -7.56 3.57 5.51
C ASP A 50 -6.87 2.21 5.49
N ILE A 51 -5.88 2.03 4.63
CA ILE A 51 -5.10 0.78 4.58
C ILE A 51 -4.34 0.58 5.90
N SER A 52 -3.72 1.63 6.42
CA SER A 52 -2.98 1.54 7.68
C SER A 52 -3.90 1.11 8.82
N LYS A 53 -5.15 1.58 8.81
CA LYS A 53 -6.13 1.21 9.83
C LYS A 53 -6.56 -0.25 9.71
N VAL A 54 -6.71 -0.76 8.49
CA VAL A 54 -7.04 -2.18 8.29
C VAL A 54 -5.97 -3.08 8.92
N PHE A 55 -4.70 -2.74 8.74
CA PHE A 55 -3.59 -3.55 9.27
C PHE A 55 -3.22 -3.20 10.72
N GLY A 56 -3.68 -2.06 11.23
CA GLY A 56 -3.32 -1.64 12.58
C GLY A 56 -1.88 -1.15 12.69
N VAL A 57 -1.37 -0.53 11.64
CA VAL A 57 0.01 -0.01 11.59
C VAL A 57 0.00 1.46 11.17
N LEU A 58 1.16 2.11 11.21
CA LEU A 58 1.29 3.49 10.77
C LEU A 58 1.46 3.54 9.26
N ILE A 59 1.07 4.67 8.64
CA ILE A 59 1.28 4.88 7.20
C ILE A 59 2.75 4.68 6.84
N GLU A 60 3.66 5.21 7.64
CA GLU A 60 5.10 5.11 7.41
C GLU A 60 5.65 3.68 7.54
N ASP A 61 4.90 2.78 8.18
CA ASP A 61 5.25 1.36 8.20
C ASP A 61 4.90 0.67 6.87
N LEU A 62 3.94 1.23 6.12
CA LEU A 62 3.45 0.66 4.88
C LEU A 62 4.16 1.22 3.64
N PHE A 63 4.44 2.51 3.67
CA PHE A 63 4.91 3.23 2.49
C PHE A 63 6.23 3.93 2.76
N GLN A 64 7.18 3.78 1.85
CA GLN A 64 8.45 4.49 1.88
C GLN A 64 8.73 5.09 0.53
N PHE A 65 9.23 6.32 0.52
CA PHE A 65 9.78 6.92 -0.69
C PHE A 65 11.29 6.79 -0.62
N VAL A 66 11.85 6.13 -1.60
CA VAL A 66 13.29 5.87 -1.66
C VAL A 66 13.89 6.75 -2.74
N GLU A 67 14.95 7.49 -2.40
CA GLU A 67 15.64 8.31 -3.37
C GLU A 67 16.47 7.44 -4.30
N ILE A 68 16.31 7.64 -5.60
CA ILE A 68 17.10 6.96 -6.62
C ILE A 68 18.14 7.95 -7.12
N GLU A 69 19.40 7.58 -6.98
CA GLU A 69 20.48 8.40 -7.49
C GLU A 69 20.61 8.21 -9.00
N ASP A 70 20.60 9.33 -9.71
CA ASP A 70 20.88 9.34 -11.14
C ASP A 70 22.40 9.61 -11.32
N GLU A 71 23.04 8.75 -12.04
CA GLU A 71 24.44 8.97 -12.40
C GLU A 71 24.55 9.64 -13.75
#